data_b987d82ab05bcb4c84d2557ac5be1330
#
_entry.id   b987d82ab05bcb4c84d2557ac5be1330
#
_cell.length_a   1.000
_cell.length_b   1.000
_cell.length_c   1.000
_cell.angle_alpha   90.00
_cell.angle_beta   90.00
_cell.angle_gamma   90.00
#
_symmetry.space_group_name_H-M   'P 1'
#
loop_
_entity.id
_entity.type
_entity.pdbx_description
1 polymer ?
#
loop_
_entity_poly.entity_id
_entity_poly.type
_entity_poly.pdbx_seq_one_letter_code
_entity_poly.pdbx_strand_id
1 'polypeptide(L)'
;MITRARAWFAARTTAATDWPVEKLLIRKTSRSARISVVIPARNEEATIGAIVRRIRADLIDATGLVDELLVIDSDSTDATAQVARRNGAQVWAAADIRPEFGAYHGKGEAVWKSLFVATGDILVFLDGDLTEWGSHFVTGLVGPLLSDERVQLVKGFYDRQFAGDNGDAAEARPQGGRVTELVARPLLNLKWPELAAVVQPIGGEWGVRRELLESLSIPVGYGLEMAVLLDTWQHYGLDALAQVDLGIRRHRHQSVHDLGVMAAEIQHVALLRLHADPAAHAVLNQFDRAVEGGWVARPVPVQERPPVTSVSERYAERARIARARAPRIRTSGR
;
A
#
# COMPACT_ATOMS: atom_id res chain seq x y z
N MET A 1 -2.56 -22.84 -12.34
CA MET A 1 -3.50 -21.89 -11.67
C MET A 1 -4.87 -22.55 -11.62
N ILE A 2 -5.49 -22.62 -10.45
CA ILE A 2 -6.82 -23.21 -10.25
C ILE A 2 -7.90 -22.40 -10.97
N THR A 3 -9.02 -23.07 -11.31
CA THR A 3 -10.12 -22.46 -12.09
C THR A 3 -10.67 -21.17 -11.43
N ARG A 4 -10.83 -21.16 -10.11
CA ARG A 4 -11.33 -20.00 -9.35
C ARG A 4 -10.42 -18.79 -9.48
N ALA A 5 -9.09 -18.97 -9.37
CA ALA A 5 -8.12 -17.88 -9.55
C ALA A 5 -8.15 -17.30 -10.97
N ARG A 6 -8.33 -18.14 -12.00
CA ARG A 6 -8.47 -17.68 -13.40
C ARG A 6 -9.76 -16.89 -13.62
N ALA A 7 -10.88 -17.36 -13.08
CA ALA A 7 -12.15 -16.65 -13.16
C ALA A 7 -12.09 -15.30 -12.46
N TRP A 8 -11.47 -15.26 -11.27
CA TRP A 8 -11.23 -14.02 -10.54
C TRP A 8 -10.37 -13.05 -11.35
N PHE A 9 -9.27 -13.52 -11.93
CA PHE A 9 -8.40 -12.68 -12.76
C PHE A 9 -9.19 -12.00 -13.89
N ALA A 10 -10.00 -12.76 -14.62
CA ALA A 10 -10.81 -12.22 -15.69
C ALA A 10 -11.88 -11.22 -15.24
N ALA A 11 -12.45 -11.41 -14.04
CA ALA A 11 -13.55 -10.59 -13.54
C ALA A 11 -13.08 -9.37 -12.72
N ARG A 12 -11.89 -9.44 -12.11
CA ARG A 12 -11.40 -8.48 -11.11
C ARG A 12 -10.10 -7.77 -11.50
N THR A 13 -9.64 -7.97 -12.74
CA THR A 13 -8.50 -7.24 -13.31
C THR A 13 -9.01 -6.20 -14.31
N THR A 14 -8.59 -4.95 -14.12
CA THR A 14 -8.92 -3.83 -15.01
C THR A 14 -7.64 -3.08 -15.37
N ALA A 15 -7.70 -2.18 -16.35
CA ALA A 15 -6.65 -1.24 -16.66
C ALA A 15 -6.97 0.14 -16.07
N ALA A 16 -5.96 0.95 -15.79
CA ALA A 16 -6.17 2.31 -15.30
C ALA A 16 -7.01 3.17 -16.27
N THR A 17 -6.93 2.88 -17.57
CA THR A 17 -7.73 3.53 -18.63
C THR A 17 -9.23 3.26 -18.54
N ASP A 18 -9.66 2.22 -17.82
CA ASP A 18 -11.09 1.92 -17.60
C ASP A 18 -11.75 2.90 -16.62
N TRP A 19 -10.92 3.69 -15.92
CA TRP A 19 -11.31 4.56 -14.83
C TRP A 19 -11.08 6.06 -15.12
N PRO A 20 -11.77 6.64 -16.13
CA PRO A 20 -11.67 8.07 -16.39
C PRO A 20 -12.24 8.87 -15.22
N VAL A 21 -11.60 10.01 -14.93
CA VAL A 21 -11.87 10.80 -13.72
C VAL A 21 -13.33 11.27 -13.63
N GLU A 22 -13.95 11.57 -14.77
CA GLU A 22 -15.35 12.05 -14.84
C GLU A 22 -16.32 10.99 -14.27
N LYS A 23 -16.12 9.72 -14.63
CA LYS A 23 -16.92 8.62 -14.08
C LYS A 23 -16.69 8.43 -12.59
N LEU A 24 -15.46 8.63 -12.14
CA LEU A 24 -15.11 8.50 -10.72
C LEU A 24 -15.74 9.61 -9.88
N LEU A 25 -15.80 10.84 -10.39
CA LEU A 25 -16.45 11.96 -9.71
C LEU A 25 -17.95 11.72 -9.49
N ILE A 26 -18.64 11.20 -10.49
CA ILE A 26 -20.05 10.82 -10.37
C ILE A 26 -20.23 9.79 -9.26
N ARG A 27 -19.41 8.74 -9.25
CA ARG A 27 -19.47 7.67 -8.23
C ARG A 27 -19.09 8.16 -6.85
N LYS A 28 -18.04 8.99 -6.75
CA LYS A 28 -17.62 9.62 -5.49
C LYS A 28 -18.77 10.43 -4.88
N THR A 29 -19.41 11.26 -5.68
CA THR A 29 -20.54 12.09 -5.23
C THR A 29 -21.73 11.24 -4.79
N SER A 30 -22.11 10.24 -5.59
CA SER A 30 -23.25 9.37 -5.28
C SER A 30 -23.06 8.57 -3.99
N ARG A 31 -21.82 8.28 -3.61
CA ARG A 31 -21.46 7.57 -2.38
C ARG A 31 -21.08 8.49 -1.23
N SER A 32 -21.00 9.80 -1.46
CA SER A 32 -20.46 10.77 -0.48
C SER A 32 -19.08 10.35 0.05
N ALA A 33 -18.28 9.67 -0.78
CA ALA A 33 -17.01 9.10 -0.38
C ALA A 33 -15.91 10.17 -0.33
N ARG A 34 -15.01 10.05 0.63
CA ARG A 34 -13.80 10.85 0.74
C ARG A 34 -12.58 10.00 0.43
N ILE A 35 -11.62 10.57 -0.28
CA ILE A 35 -10.42 9.88 -0.75
C ILE A 35 -9.18 10.57 -0.19
N SER A 36 -8.35 9.81 0.54
CA SER A 36 -7.04 10.24 1.00
C SER A 36 -5.96 9.53 0.20
N VAL A 37 -5.01 10.29 -0.33
CA VAL A 37 -3.74 9.73 -0.82
C VAL A 37 -2.70 9.86 0.28
N VAL A 38 -2.05 8.76 0.60
CA VAL A 38 -1.03 8.67 1.66
C VAL A 38 0.28 8.18 1.06
N ILE A 39 1.35 8.91 1.31
CA ILE A 39 2.70 8.60 0.85
C ILE A 39 3.60 8.39 2.07
N PRO A 40 3.88 7.14 2.46
CA PRO A 40 4.97 6.85 3.39
C PRO A 40 6.30 7.26 2.73
N ALA A 41 7.10 8.07 3.40
CA ALA A 41 8.35 8.57 2.82
C ALA A 41 9.50 8.50 3.83
N ARG A 42 10.69 8.15 3.32
CA ARG A 42 11.95 8.24 4.06
C ARG A 42 13.11 8.49 3.10
N ASN A 43 13.73 9.66 3.20
CA ASN A 43 14.84 10.08 2.35
C ASN A 43 14.49 10.07 0.85
N GLU A 44 13.39 10.72 0.50
CA GLU A 44 12.84 10.82 -0.86
C GLU A 44 12.79 12.26 -1.38
N GLU A 45 13.72 13.13 -0.94
CA GLU A 45 13.74 14.55 -1.36
C GLU A 45 13.80 14.74 -2.88
N ALA A 46 14.42 13.79 -3.59
CA ALA A 46 14.58 13.84 -5.03
C ALA A 46 13.28 13.63 -5.83
N THR A 47 12.33 12.89 -5.28
CA THR A 47 11.12 12.40 -5.97
C THR A 47 9.83 12.96 -5.42
N ILE A 48 9.73 13.11 -4.08
CA ILE A 48 8.48 13.44 -3.39
C ILE A 48 7.84 14.73 -3.89
N GLY A 49 8.63 15.75 -4.25
CA GLY A 49 8.12 17.02 -4.73
C GLY A 49 7.35 16.93 -6.04
N ALA A 50 7.83 16.12 -6.99
CA ALA A 50 7.16 15.89 -8.25
C ALA A 50 5.86 15.09 -8.07
N ILE A 51 5.87 14.10 -7.16
CA ILE A 51 4.71 13.27 -6.83
C ILE A 51 3.60 14.16 -6.24
N VAL A 52 3.92 14.91 -5.20
CA VAL A 52 2.96 15.80 -4.53
C VAL A 52 2.35 16.82 -5.49
N ARG A 53 3.19 17.51 -6.28
CA ARG A 53 2.69 18.51 -7.26
C ARG A 53 1.72 17.91 -8.25
N ARG A 54 2.03 16.73 -8.79
CA ARG A 54 1.20 16.09 -9.80
C ARG A 54 -0.16 15.67 -9.24
N ILE A 55 -0.17 14.98 -8.09
CA ILE A 55 -1.43 14.58 -7.44
C ILE A 55 -2.26 15.83 -7.13
N ARG A 56 -1.64 16.87 -6.59
CA ARG A 56 -2.33 18.09 -6.24
C ARG A 56 -2.94 18.76 -7.46
N ALA A 57 -2.14 19.00 -8.50
CA ALA A 57 -2.60 19.69 -9.71
C ALA A 57 -3.73 18.93 -10.42
N ASP A 58 -3.54 17.61 -10.65
CA ASP A 58 -4.45 16.82 -11.48
C ASP A 58 -5.71 16.36 -10.71
N LEU A 59 -5.56 15.98 -9.43
CA LEU A 59 -6.60 15.26 -8.70
C LEU A 59 -7.25 16.03 -7.54
N ILE A 60 -6.59 17.09 -7.04
CA ILE A 60 -7.16 17.98 -6.04
C ILE A 60 -7.67 19.24 -6.72
N ASP A 61 -6.77 20.03 -7.30
CA ASP A 61 -7.06 21.39 -7.78
C ASP A 61 -7.91 21.35 -9.08
N ALA A 62 -7.60 20.47 -10.02
CA ALA A 62 -8.31 20.40 -11.29
C ALA A 62 -9.65 19.67 -11.21
N THR A 63 -9.77 18.62 -10.37
CA THR A 63 -10.94 17.73 -10.43
C THR A 63 -11.66 17.56 -9.08
N GLY A 64 -10.99 17.75 -7.96
CA GLY A 64 -11.56 17.46 -6.63
C GLY A 64 -11.79 15.96 -6.37
N LEU A 65 -11.15 15.07 -7.14
CA LEU A 65 -11.28 13.63 -6.91
C LEU A 65 -10.64 13.22 -5.59
N VAL A 66 -9.46 13.73 -5.27
CA VAL A 66 -8.75 13.50 -4.01
C VAL A 66 -9.11 14.63 -3.04
N ASP A 67 -9.49 14.29 -1.81
CA ASP A 67 -9.87 15.24 -0.77
C ASP A 67 -8.68 15.66 0.10
N GLU A 68 -7.69 14.81 0.26
CA GLU A 68 -6.48 15.12 1.02
C GLU A 68 -5.27 14.32 0.52
N LEU A 69 -4.10 14.93 0.66
CA LEU A 69 -2.82 14.34 0.32
C LEU A 69 -1.88 14.45 1.52
N LEU A 70 -1.50 13.29 2.08
CA LEU A 70 -0.66 13.19 3.25
C LEU A 70 0.68 12.57 2.88
N VAL A 71 1.74 13.12 3.45
CA VAL A 71 3.06 12.49 3.49
C VAL A 71 3.35 12.13 4.94
N ILE A 72 3.61 10.86 5.21
CA ILE A 72 4.01 10.38 6.54
C ILE A 72 5.52 10.17 6.50
N ASP A 73 6.22 11.10 7.10
CA ASP A 73 7.67 11.11 7.15
C ASP A 73 8.19 10.16 8.25
N SER A 74 8.98 9.17 7.85
CA SER A 74 9.55 8.15 8.76
C SER A 74 11.01 8.49 9.07
N ASP A 75 11.23 9.56 9.82
CA ASP A 75 12.56 10.01 10.28
C ASP A 75 13.54 10.26 9.14
N SER A 76 13.13 11.02 8.11
CA SER A 76 14.03 11.45 7.04
C SER A 76 15.13 12.35 7.58
N THR A 77 16.35 12.13 7.10
CA THR A 77 17.53 12.94 7.44
C THR A 77 17.86 13.97 6.35
N ASP A 78 17.16 13.92 5.22
CA ASP A 78 17.23 14.85 4.09
C ASP A 78 16.09 15.88 4.11
N ALA A 79 15.89 16.60 3.00
CA ALA A 79 14.86 17.63 2.88
C ALA A 79 13.45 17.08 2.52
N THR A 80 13.19 15.77 2.60
CA THR A 80 11.92 15.12 2.20
C THR A 80 10.69 15.86 2.75
N ALA A 81 10.59 16.02 4.07
CA ALA A 81 9.43 16.66 4.71
C ALA A 81 9.25 18.12 4.24
N GLN A 82 10.35 18.87 4.09
CA GLN A 82 10.31 20.26 3.65
C GLN A 82 9.86 20.37 2.19
N VAL A 83 10.39 19.51 1.32
CA VAL A 83 10.03 19.46 -0.11
C VAL A 83 8.55 19.09 -0.27
N ALA A 84 8.05 18.11 0.46
CA ALA A 84 6.63 17.73 0.43
C ALA A 84 5.70 18.87 0.86
N ARG A 85 6.01 19.56 1.98
CA ARG A 85 5.22 20.71 2.44
C ARG A 85 5.19 21.87 1.45
N ARG A 86 6.34 22.22 0.85
CA ARG A 86 6.44 23.29 -0.17
C ARG A 86 5.62 23.01 -1.41
N ASN A 87 5.38 21.74 -1.73
CA ASN A 87 4.57 21.32 -2.87
C ASN A 87 3.09 21.07 -2.51
N GLY A 88 2.69 21.31 -1.26
CA GLY A 88 1.29 21.37 -0.84
C GLY A 88 0.73 20.10 -0.22
N ALA A 89 1.57 19.14 0.23
CA ALA A 89 1.12 18.01 1.03
C ALA A 89 0.95 18.39 2.51
N GLN A 90 0.03 17.75 3.19
CA GLN A 90 0.01 17.69 4.64
C GLN A 90 1.10 16.71 5.10
N VAL A 91 2.08 17.18 5.85
CA VAL A 91 3.22 16.34 6.26
C VAL A 91 3.21 16.13 7.76
N TRP A 92 3.24 14.86 8.15
CA TRP A 92 3.29 14.41 9.53
C TRP A 92 4.55 13.59 9.77
N ALA A 93 5.27 13.88 10.84
CA ALA A 93 6.29 12.96 11.30
C ALA A 93 5.63 11.74 11.96
N ALA A 94 6.01 10.53 11.58
CA ALA A 94 5.41 9.31 12.13
C ALA A 94 5.53 9.24 13.66
N ALA A 95 6.64 9.71 14.22
CA ALA A 95 6.88 9.76 15.65
C ALA A 95 5.92 10.68 16.41
N ASP A 96 5.44 11.76 15.76
CA ASP A 96 4.54 12.75 16.39
C ASP A 96 3.07 12.30 16.36
N ILE A 97 2.74 11.30 15.55
CA ILE A 97 1.38 10.76 15.48
C ILE A 97 1.17 9.76 16.61
N ARG A 98 0.32 10.09 17.59
CA ARG A 98 0.02 9.23 18.73
C ARG A 98 1.32 8.74 19.41
N PRO A 99 2.14 9.67 19.94
CA PRO A 99 3.44 9.34 20.50
C PRO A 99 3.38 8.38 21.69
N GLU A 100 2.22 8.29 22.35
CA GLU A 100 1.97 7.32 23.44
C GLU A 100 2.11 5.85 23.01
N PHE A 101 2.00 5.56 21.71
CA PHE A 101 2.24 4.21 21.19
C PHE A 101 3.70 3.97 20.77
N GLY A 102 4.57 4.95 20.98
CA GLY A 102 5.95 4.89 20.50
C GLY A 102 6.03 4.92 18.97
N ALA A 103 7.21 4.66 18.42
CA ALA A 103 7.47 4.59 16.98
C ALA A 103 8.35 3.39 16.65
N TYR A 104 8.04 2.73 15.55
CA TYR A 104 8.88 1.72 14.91
C TYR A 104 9.40 2.25 13.58
N HIS A 105 10.50 1.66 13.12
CA HIS A 105 10.97 1.90 11.76
C HIS A 105 10.22 1.00 10.77
N GLY A 106 9.84 1.56 9.62
CA GLY A 106 9.28 0.80 8.52
C GLY A 106 8.03 1.42 7.89
N LYS A 107 7.73 0.95 6.69
CA LYS A 107 6.60 1.45 5.90
C LYS A 107 5.26 1.17 6.57
N GLY A 108 5.11 -0.02 7.17
CA GLY A 108 3.88 -0.38 7.86
C GLY A 108 3.58 0.49 9.06
N GLU A 109 4.60 0.95 9.79
CA GLU A 109 4.42 1.93 10.86
C GLU A 109 3.81 3.24 10.32
N ALA A 110 4.34 3.78 9.23
CA ALA A 110 3.81 4.99 8.62
C ALA A 110 2.36 4.79 8.13
N VAL A 111 2.04 3.62 7.56
CA VAL A 111 0.67 3.25 7.17
C VAL A 111 -0.24 3.19 8.39
N TRP A 112 0.15 2.51 9.46
CA TRP A 112 -0.65 2.43 10.69
C TRP A 112 -0.88 3.80 11.32
N LYS A 113 0.17 4.62 11.43
CA LYS A 113 0.10 5.98 11.96
C LYS A 113 -0.79 6.88 11.10
N SER A 114 -0.79 6.71 9.77
CA SER A 114 -1.63 7.50 8.87
C SER A 114 -3.12 7.38 9.17
N LEU A 115 -3.58 6.26 9.71
CA LEU A 115 -4.98 6.02 10.06
C LEU A 115 -5.52 6.99 11.13
N PHE A 116 -4.63 7.57 11.95
CA PHE A 116 -5.02 8.53 12.98
C PHE A 116 -5.14 9.97 12.45
N VAL A 117 -4.56 10.28 11.30
CA VAL A 117 -4.54 11.65 10.74
C VAL A 117 -5.28 11.77 9.41
N ALA A 118 -5.32 10.72 8.60
CA ALA A 118 -6.12 10.69 7.37
C ALA A 118 -7.63 10.66 7.70
N THR A 119 -8.48 11.20 6.82
CA THR A 119 -9.94 11.31 7.04
C THR A 119 -10.79 10.63 5.96
N GLY A 120 -10.19 10.17 4.85
CA GLY A 120 -10.92 9.55 3.75
C GLY A 120 -11.49 8.18 4.10
N ASP A 121 -12.59 7.80 3.44
CA ASP A 121 -13.21 6.48 3.52
C ASP A 121 -12.45 5.46 2.66
N ILE A 122 -11.78 5.97 1.63
CA ILE A 122 -10.88 5.23 0.75
C ILE A 122 -9.48 5.80 0.93
N LEU A 123 -8.53 4.93 1.19
CA LEU A 123 -7.12 5.28 1.30
C LEU A 123 -6.37 4.71 0.09
N VAL A 124 -5.55 5.53 -0.53
CA VAL A 124 -4.63 5.13 -1.61
C VAL A 124 -3.22 5.32 -1.12
N PHE A 125 -2.44 4.27 -1.15
CA PHE A 125 -1.02 4.30 -0.79
C PHE A 125 -0.16 4.29 -2.05
N LEU A 126 0.84 5.16 -2.09
CA LEU A 126 1.83 5.25 -3.15
C LEU A 126 3.22 5.30 -2.52
N ASP A 127 4.20 4.70 -3.20
CA ASP A 127 5.60 4.83 -2.79
C ASP A 127 6.12 6.26 -3.03
N GLY A 128 7.06 6.71 -2.21
CA GLY A 128 7.67 8.04 -2.30
C GLY A 128 8.76 8.17 -3.37
N ASP A 129 9.21 7.06 -3.96
CA ASP A 129 10.34 6.97 -4.91
C ASP A 129 9.90 6.86 -6.39
N LEU A 130 8.64 7.18 -6.71
CA LEU A 130 8.09 7.08 -8.06
C LEU A 130 8.76 8.08 -9.00
N THR A 131 9.32 7.60 -10.12
CA THR A 131 9.94 8.44 -11.16
C THR A 131 9.16 8.43 -12.46
N GLU A 132 8.72 7.27 -12.95
CA GLU A 132 7.81 7.13 -14.10
C GLU A 132 6.45 6.64 -13.60
N TRP A 133 5.50 7.54 -13.57
CA TRP A 133 4.15 7.29 -13.07
C TRP A 133 3.21 8.41 -13.53
N GLY A 134 1.92 8.27 -13.32
CA GLY A 134 0.94 9.30 -13.61
C GLY A 134 -0.25 9.28 -12.66
N SER A 135 -1.09 10.31 -12.72
CA SER A 135 -2.30 10.43 -11.91
C SER A 135 -3.27 9.25 -12.08
N HIS A 136 -3.14 8.51 -13.19
CA HIS A 136 -3.86 7.29 -13.47
C HIS A 136 -3.57 6.16 -12.45
N PHE A 137 -2.49 6.22 -11.70
CA PHE A 137 -2.24 5.30 -10.60
C PHE A 137 -3.32 5.45 -9.52
N VAL A 138 -3.64 6.69 -9.16
CA VAL A 138 -4.68 6.97 -8.17
C VAL A 138 -6.06 6.65 -8.72
N THR A 139 -6.40 7.11 -9.93
CA THR A 139 -7.72 6.85 -10.52
C THR A 139 -7.98 5.36 -10.72
N GLY A 140 -6.95 4.61 -11.16
CA GLY A 140 -7.00 3.16 -11.29
C GLY A 140 -7.30 2.46 -9.95
N LEU A 141 -6.57 2.81 -8.90
CA LEU A 141 -6.74 2.20 -7.58
C LEU A 141 -8.09 2.54 -6.92
N VAL A 142 -8.61 3.74 -7.16
CA VAL A 142 -9.90 4.20 -6.62
C VAL A 142 -11.08 3.59 -7.39
N GLY A 143 -10.91 3.33 -8.68
CA GLY A 143 -11.97 2.90 -9.58
C GLY A 143 -12.79 1.71 -9.10
N PRO A 144 -12.18 0.54 -8.84
CA PRO A 144 -12.91 -0.62 -8.33
C PRO A 144 -13.59 -0.37 -6.98
N LEU A 145 -12.94 0.39 -6.06
CA LEU A 145 -13.49 0.72 -4.74
C LEU A 145 -14.75 1.58 -4.81
N LEU A 146 -14.78 2.55 -5.73
CA LEU A 146 -15.96 3.37 -5.96
C LEU A 146 -17.05 2.62 -6.73
N SER A 147 -16.71 1.55 -7.45
CA SER A 147 -17.64 0.86 -8.35
C SER A 147 -18.37 -0.31 -7.70
N ASP A 148 -17.70 -1.06 -6.84
CA ASP A 148 -18.26 -2.25 -6.17
C ASP A 148 -17.98 -2.20 -4.67
N GLU A 149 -19.04 -2.19 -3.86
CA GLU A 149 -18.94 -2.14 -2.38
C GLU A 149 -18.30 -3.39 -1.78
N ARG A 150 -18.35 -4.51 -2.49
CA ARG A 150 -17.71 -5.75 -2.06
C ARG A 150 -16.18 -5.66 -2.13
N VAL A 151 -15.66 -4.84 -3.04
CA VAL A 151 -14.20 -4.63 -3.15
C VAL A 151 -13.70 -3.85 -1.94
N GLN A 152 -12.78 -4.46 -1.21
CA GLN A 152 -12.17 -3.92 0.00
C GLN A 152 -10.72 -3.49 -0.24
N LEU A 153 -9.99 -4.23 -1.09
CA LEU A 153 -8.58 -4.00 -1.41
C LEU A 153 -8.36 -4.07 -2.91
N VAL A 154 -7.65 -3.09 -3.45
CA VAL A 154 -7.21 -3.03 -4.85
C VAL A 154 -5.69 -2.99 -4.89
N LYS A 155 -5.07 -3.94 -5.61
CA LYS A 155 -3.63 -3.96 -5.84
C LYS A 155 -3.31 -3.39 -7.21
N GLY A 156 -2.36 -2.46 -7.26
CA GLY A 156 -1.74 -2.03 -8.51
C GLY A 156 -0.73 -3.06 -9.00
N PHE A 157 -0.62 -3.22 -10.31
CA PHE A 157 0.50 -3.92 -10.93
C PHE A 157 0.95 -3.18 -12.19
N TYR A 158 2.18 -3.36 -12.57
CA TYR A 158 2.82 -2.67 -13.68
C TYR A 158 4.02 -3.45 -14.17
N ASP A 159 4.42 -3.16 -15.42
CA ASP A 159 5.66 -3.65 -15.96
C ASP A 159 6.85 -2.90 -15.37
N ARG A 160 7.80 -3.64 -14.80
CA ARG A 160 9.05 -3.08 -14.27
C ARG A 160 10.08 -3.03 -15.38
N GLN A 161 10.47 -1.83 -15.77
CA GLN A 161 11.62 -1.63 -16.64
C GLN A 161 12.85 -1.33 -15.77
N PHE A 162 13.89 -2.13 -15.95
CA PHE A 162 15.20 -1.84 -15.38
C PHE A 162 15.99 -1.00 -16.39
N ALA A 163 16.55 0.12 -15.96
CA ALA A 163 17.56 0.79 -16.76
C ALA A 163 18.76 -0.18 -16.85
N GLY A 164 19.05 -0.69 -18.04
CA GLY A 164 20.26 -1.47 -18.29
C GLY A 164 21.50 -0.58 -18.06
N ASP A 165 22.58 -1.16 -17.53
CA ASP A 165 23.85 -0.44 -17.29
C ASP A 165 24.45 0.19 -18.56
N ASN A 166 23.94 -0.14 -19.75
CA ASN A 166 24.46 0.30 -21.06
C ASN A 166 23.47 1.11 -21.91
N GLY A 167 22.33 1.53 -21.37
CA GLY A 167 21.41 2.42 -22.11
C GLY A 167 20.66 1.79 -23.29
N ASP A 168 20.81 0.49 -23.56
CA ASP A 168 20.13 -0.20 -24.65
C ASP A 168 18.68 -0.57 -24.22
N ALA A 169 17.73 0.22 -24.70
CA ALA A 169 16.30 -0.01 -24.48
C ALA A 169 15.76 -1.29 -25.15
N ALA A 170 16.57 -2.02 -25.91
CA ALA A 170 16.14 -3.14 -26.74
C ALA A 170 16.01 -4.48 -26.01
N GLU A 171 16.49 -4.64 -24.78
CA GLU A 171 16.45 -5.88 -24.01
C GLU A 171 15.72 -5.81 -22.67
N ALA A 172 15.03 -4.72 -22.37
CA ALA A 172 14.25 -4.60 -21.13
C ALA A 172 13.02 -5.51 -21.20
N ARG A 173 13.23 -6.80 -20.93
CA ARG A 173 12.10 -7.71 -20.68
C ARG A 173 11.40 -7.24 -19.40
N PRO A 174 10.05 -7.13 -19.41
CA PRO A 174 9.30 -6.86 -18.20
C PRO A 174 9.65 -7.94 -17.16
N GLN A 175 10.32 -7.58 -16.10
CA GLN A 175 10.64 -8.53 -15.02
C GLN A 175 9.84 -8.13 -13.79
N GLY A 176 9.13 -9.07 -13.20
CA GLY A 176 8.54 -8.91 -11.87
C GLY A 176 9.62 -8.56 -10.83
N GLY A 177 9.23 -8.01 -9.69
CA GLY A 177 10.17 -7.80 -8.59
C GLY A 177 10.82 -9.10 -8.14
N ARG A 178 12.14 -9.12 -7.92
CA ARG A 178 12.87 -10.32 -7.50
C ARG A 178 12.24 -11.03 -6.30
N VAL A 179 11.86 -10.28 -5.26
CA VAL A 179 11.18 -10.85 -4.08
C VAL A 179 9.77 -11.33 -4.42
N THR A 180 9.06 -10.64 -5.32
CA THR A 180 7.76 -11.10 -5.81
C THR A 180 7.89 -12.47 -6.46
N GLU A 181 8.80 -12.63 -7.42
CA GLU A 181 8.90 -13.88 -8.21
C GLU A 181 9.59 -15.03 -7.45
N LEU A 182 10.53 -14.71 -6.55
CA LEU A 182 11.32 -15.74 -5.86
C LEU A 182 10.76 -16.13 -4.48
N VAL A 183 9.90 -15.29 -3.88
CA VAL A 183 9.36 -15.51 -2.52
C VAL A 183 7.84 -15.44 -2.51
N ALA A 184 7.24 -14.27 -2.79
CA ALA A 184 5.81 -14.08 -2.59
C ALA A 184 4.97 -14.98 -3.52
N ARG A 185 5.28 -15.02 -4.81
CA ARG A 185 4.53 -15.83 -5.80
C ARG A 185 4.59 -17.32 -5.52
N PRO A 186 5.78 -17.95 -5.31
CA PRO A 186 5.85 -19.36 -4.93
C PRO A 186 5.07 -19.67 -3.65
N LEU A 187 5.22 -18.83 -2.63
CA LEU A 187 4.53 -18.99 -1.35
C LEU A 187 3.00 -18.96 -1.51
N LEU A 188 2.47 -17.96 -2.24
CA LEU A 188 1.03 -17.86 -2.53
C LEU A 188 0.53 -19.06 -3.33
N ASN A 189 1.24 -19.48 -4.37
CA ASN A 189 0.85 -20.65 -5.17
C ASN A 189 0.78 -21.94 -4.34
N LEU A 190 1.70 -22.11 -3.39
CA LEU A 190 1.79 -23.33 -2.58
C LEU A 190 0.80 -23.34 -1.40
N LYS A 191 0.53 -22.17 -0.79
CA LYS A 191 -0.23 -22.09 0.45
C LYS A 191 -1.61 -21.43 0.29
N TRP A 192 -1.77 -20.55 -0.69
CA TRP A 192 -3.02 -19.82 -0.98
C TRP A 192 -3.29 -19.82 -2.50
N PRO A 193 -3.57 -20.99 -3.09
CA PRO A 193 -3.67 -21.14 -4.56
C PRO A 193 -4.76 -20.28 -5.20
N GLU A 194 -5.74 -19.81 -4.44
CA GLU A 194 -6.73 -18.83 -4.91
C GLU A 194 -6.12 -17.48 -5.20
N LEU A 195 -5.07 -17.08 -4.46
CA LEU A 195 -4.35 -15.82 -4.65
C LEU A 195 -3.25 -15.89 -5.71
N ALA A 196 -3.05 -17.03 -6.35
CA ALA A 196 -2.03 -17.23 -7.37
C ALA A 196 -2.17 -16.30 -8.59
N ALA A 197 -3.35 -15.72 -8.79
CA ALA A 197 -3.65 -14.79 -9.88
C ALA A 197 -3.37 -13.31 -9.55
N VAL A 198 -3.00 -12.98 -8.31
CA VAL A 198 -2.57 -11.62 -7.94
C VAL A 198 -1.19 -11.36 -8.55
N VAL A 199 -1.12 -10.38 -9.47
CA VAL A 199 0.09 -10.14 -10.29
C VAL A 199 1.24 -9.59 -9.46
N GLN A 200 0.99 -8.58 -8.63
CA GLN A 200 1.99 -8.01 -7.73
C GLN A 200 1.48 -7.96 -6.29
N PRO A 201 1.53 -9.11 -5.58
CA PRO A 201 0.97 -9.23 -4.23
C PRO A 201 1.61 -8.26 -3.22
N ILE A 202 2.89 -7.97 -3.39
CA ILE A 202 3.69 -7.09 -2.51
C ILE A 202 4.01 -5.74 -3.17
N GLY A 203 3.24 -5.31 -4.19
CA GLY A 203 3.38 -3.99 -4.80
C GLY A 203 2.98 -2.89 -3.81
N GLY A 204 3.73 -1.78 -3.82
CA GLY A 204 3.56 -0.67 -2.88
C GLY A 204 2.40 0.26 -3.22
N GLU A 205 1.82 0.14 -4.41
CA GLU A 205 0.69 0.93 -4.88
C GLU A 205 -0.60 0.14 -4.70
N TRP A 206 -1.45 0.59 -3.81
CA TRP A 206 -2.71 -0.07 -3.50
C TRP A 206 -3.75 0.89 -2.93
N GLY A 207 -5.03 0.53 -3.12
CA GLY A 207 -6.16 1.24 -2.56
C GLY A 207 -6.97 0.34 -1.63
N VAL A 208 -7.54 0.90 -0.57
CA VAL A 208 -8.23 0.11 0.45
C VAL A 208 -9.37 0.91 1.08
N ARG A 209 -10.42 0.22 1.52
CA ARG A 209 -11.40 0.83 2.41
C ARG A 209 -10.80 1.02 3.80
N ARG A 210 -11.01 2.19 4.36
CA ARG A 210 -10.52 2.53 5.70
C ARG A 210 -10.95 1.52 6.76
N GLU A 211 -12.23 1.16 6.78
CA GLU A 211 -12.79 0.25 7.79
C GLU A 211 -12.06 -1.10 7.81
N LEU A 212 -11.73 -1.63 6.64
CA LEU A 212 -10.92 -2.83 6.55
C LEU A 212 -9.55 -2.62 7.21
N LEU A 213 -8.80 -1.59 6.75
CA LEU A 213 -7.42 -1.39 7.22
C LEU A 213 -7.34 -1.09 8.72
N GLU A 214 -8.33 -0.37 9.27
CA GLU A 214 -8.44 -0.11 10.71
C GLU A 214 -8.71 -1.38 11.54
N SER A 215 -9.27 -2.43 10.93
CA SER A 215 -9.58 -3.71 11.58
C SER A 215 -8.42 -4.72 11.56
N LEU A 216 -7.37 -4.45 10.77
CA LEU A 216 -6.26 -5.38 10.59
C LEU A 216 -5.09 -5.09 11.52
N SER A 217 -4.36 -6.13 11.90
CA SER A 217 -3.02 -6.01 12.46
C SER A 217 -2.03 -5.67 11.36
N ILE A 218 -1.17 -4.66 11.58
CA ILE A 218 -0.28 -4.11 10.57
C ILE A 218 1.18 -4.41 10.92
N PRO A 219 1.88 -5.27 10.15
CA PRO A 219 3.32 -5.43 10.28
C PRO A 219 4.03 -4.10 10.05
N VAL A 220 5.01 -3.79 10.88
CA VAL A 220 5.70 -2.48 10.82
C VAL A 220 6.62 -2.35 9.61
N GLY A 221 7.13 -3.46 9.07
CA GLY A 221 8.10 -3.51 7.97
C GLY A 221 7.52 -3.92 6.62
N TYR A 222 8.32 -4.64 5.84
CA TYR A 222 8.02 -5.07 4.46
C TYR A 222 6.99 -6.20 4.35
N GLY A 223 6.56 -6.79 5.46
CA GLY A 223 5.46 -7.75 5.49
C GLY A 223 4.07 -7.15 5.28
N LEU A 224 3.94 -5.82 5.30
CA LEU A 224 2.69 -5.07 5.25
C LEU A 224 1.75 -5.52 4.13
N GLU A 225 2.20 -5.45 2.89
CA GLU A 225 1.34 -5.71 1.73
C GLU A 225 0.90 -7.17 1.67
N MET A 226 1.78 -8.10 2.08
CA MET A 226 1.43 -9.51 2.19
C MET A 226 0.38 -9.74 3.28
N ALA A 227 0.54 -9.13 4.45
CA ALA A 227 -0.42 -9.22 5.54
C ALA A 227 -1.80 -8.71 5.13
N VAL A 228 -1.87 -7.49 4.60
CA VAL A 228 -3.13 -6.88 4.17
C VAL A 228 -3.83 -7.72 3.10
N LEU A 229 -3.07 -8.31 2.17
CA LEU A 229 -3.62 -9.20 1.14
C LEU A 229 -4.21 -10.47 1.76
N LEU A 230 -3.44 -11.16 2.61
CA LEU A 230 -3.86 -12.43 3.23
C LEU A 230 -5.04 -12.23 4.18
N ASP A 231 -4.98 -11.21 5.02
CA ASP A 231 -6.03 -10.92 6.01
C ASP A 231 -7.33 -10.48 5.31
N THR A 232 -7.25 -9.68 4.21
CA THR A 232 -8.42 -9.34 3.40
C THR A 232 -9.06 -10.57 2.79
N TRP A 233 -8.25 -11.46 2.19
CA TRP A 233 -8.75 -12.71 1.63
C TRP A 233 -9.37 -13.61 2.69
N GLN A 234 -8.75 -13.72 3.86
CA GLN A 234 -9.23 -14.57 4.96
C GLN A 234 -10.57 -14.09 5.51
N HIS A 235 -10.75 -12.76 5.66
CA HIS A 235 -11.96 -12.21 6.27
C HIS A 235 -13.12 -12.01 5.30
N TYR A 236 -12.83 -11.69 4.02
CA TYR A 236 -13.84 -11.28 3.03
C TYR A 236 -13.85 -12.13 1.77
N GLY A 237 -12.90 -13.06 1.63
CA GLY A 237 -12.76 -13.91 0.45
C GLY A 237 -12.15 -13.21 -0.76
N LEU A 238 -12.05 -13.98 -1.84
CA LEU A 238 -11.37 -13.56 -3.07
C LEU A 238 -12.09 -12.39 -3.78
N ASP A 239 -13.43 -12.33 -3.69
CA ASP A 239 -14.23 -11.30 -4.35
C ASP A 239 -14.07 -9.90 -3.76
N ALA A 240 -13.50 -9.80 -2.56
CA ALA A 240 -13.14 -8.54 -1.93
C ALA A 240 -11.83 -7.92 -2.48
N LEU A 241 -11.12 -8.67 -3.31
CA LEU A 241 -9.89 -8.24 -3.95
C LEU A 241 -10.14 -7.85 -5.40
N ALA A 242 -9.46 -6.80 -5.86
CA ALA A 242 -9.33 -6.45 -7.27
C ALA A 242 -7.88 -6.05 -7.58
N GLN A 243 -7.54 -5.98 -8.86
CA GLN A 243 -6.23 -5.47 -9.28
C GLN A 243 -6.35 -4.63 -10.54
N VAL A 244 -5.41 -3.72 -10.70
CA VAL A 244 -5.41 -2.75 -11.80
C VAL A 244 -4.03 -2.71 -12.45
N ASP A 245 -4.01 -2.84 -13.77
CA ASP A 245 -2.82 -2.58 -14.58
C ASP A 245 -2.56 -1.07 -14.63
N LEU A 246 -1.45 -0.65 -14.06
CA LEU A 246 -1.00 0.74 -14.00
C LEU A 246 0.03 1.08 -15.10
N GLY A 247 0.33 0.14 -16.01
CA GLY A 247 1.24 0.33 -17.13
C GLY A 247 2.71 0.11 -16.74
N ILE A 248 3.55 1.14 -16.81
CA ILE A 248 5.00 1.02 -16.65
C ILE A 248 5.46 1.80 -15.43
N ARG A 249 6.40 1.24 -14.68
CA ARG A 249 7.13 1.89 -13.58
C ARG A 249 8.63 1.59 -13.64
N ARG A 250 9.46 2.59 -13.38
CA ARG A 250 10.91 2.40 -13.17
C ARG A 250 11.26 2.36 -11.68
N HIS A 251 12.27 1.56 -11.34
CA HIS A 251 12.75 1.35 -9.98
C HIS A 251 14.25 1.58 -9.81
N ARG A 252 14.64 1.94 -8.58
CA ARG A 252 16.01 1.88 -8.12
C ARG A 252 16.38 0.43 -7.75
N HIS A 253 17.66 0.08 -7.91
CA HIS A 253 18.18 -1.21 -7.49
C HIS A 253 18.43 -1.24 -5.99
N GLN A 254 17.99 -2.33 -5.33
CA GLN A 254 18.38 -2.68 -3.96
C GLN A 254 19.37 -3.84 -3.99
N SER A 255 20.24 -3.92 -2.97
CA SER A 255 21.20 -5.01 -2.84
C SER A 255 20.48 -6.35 -2.60
N VAL A 256 21.11 -7.47 -3.01
CA VAL A 256 20.54 -8.82 -2.75
C VAL A 256 20.42 -9.08 -1.25
N HIS A 257 21.34 -8.57 -0.43
CA HIS A 257 21.29 -8.74 1.02
C HIS A 257 20.08 -8.02 1.64
N ASP A 258 19.75 -6.80 1.19
CA ASP A 258 18.58 -6.07 1.68
C ASP A 258 17.26 -6.73 1.23
N LEU A 259 17.24 -7.24 -0.02
CA LEU A 259 16.10 -8.05 -0.49
C LEU A 259 15.94 -9.35 0.30
N GLY A 260 17.03 -9.92 0.85
CA GLY A 260 16.98 -11.07 1.74
C GLY A 260 16.27 -10.77 3.06
N VAL A 261 16.50 -9.58 3.65
CA VAL A 261 15.77 -9.14 4.85
C VAL A 261 14.28 -8.95 4.54
N MET A 262 13.96 -8.26 3.43
CA MET A 262 12.57 -8.10 2.96
C MET A 262 11.88 -9.46 2.76
N ALA A 263 12.57 -10.42 2.14
CA ALA A 263 12.06 -11.78 1.93
C ALA A 263 11.76 -12.50 3.25
N ALA A 264 12.62 -12.33 4.25
CA ALA A 264 12.44 -12.93 5.58
C ALA A 264 11.23 -12.33 6.31
N GLU A 265 11.02 -11.01 6.25
CA GLU A 265 9.84 -10.35 6.81
C GLU A 265 8.53 -10.85 6.18
N ILE A 266 8.50 -10.97 4.84
CA ILE A 266 7.34 -11.47 4.10
C ILE A 266 7.03 -12.92 4.48
N GLN A 267 8.07 -13.77 4.57
CA GLN A 267 7.90 -15.17 4.97
C GLN A 267 7.41 -15.27 6.43
N HIS A 268 7.97 -14.47 7.34
CA HIS A 268 7.54 -14.43 8.74
C HIS A 268 6.05 -14.12 8.86
N VAL A 269 5.59 -13.06 8.20
CA VAL A 269 4.18 -12.66 8.18
C VAL A 269 3.28 -13.76 7.61
N ALA A 270 3.71 -14.41 6.54
CA ALA A 270 2.95 -15.50 5.92
C ALA A 270 2.87 -16.74 6.85
N LEU A 271 3.96 -17.08 7.55
CA LEU A 271 3.98 -18.17 8.52
C LEU A 271 3.03 -17.89 9.69
N LEU A 272 3.00 -16.68 10.22
CA LEU A 272 2.03 -16.28 11.25
C LEU A 272 0.58 -16.55 10.80
N ARG A 273 0.25 -16.21 9.55
CA ARG A 273 -1.10 -16.40 8.99
C ARG A 273 -1.42 -17.85 8.60
N LEU A 274 -0.43 -18.72 8.64
CA LEU A 274 -0.60 -20.18 8.59
C LEU A 274 -0.70 -20.81 9.99
N HIS A 275 -0.79 -19.98 11.05
CA HIS A 275 -0.76 -20.44 12.44
C HIS A 275 0.51 -21.25 12.79
N ALA A 276 1.59 -21.07 12.02
CA ALA A 276 2.90 -21.52 12.42
C ALA A 276 3.45 -20.59 13.50
N ASP A 277 4.23 -21.11 14.43
CA ASP A 277 4.89 -20.31 15.46
C ASP A 277 6.31 -19.97 14.99
N PRO A 278 6.50 -18.88 14.24
CA PRO A 278 7.84 -18.47 13.84
C PRO A 278 8.61 -17.93 15.05
N ALA A 279 9.94 -18.02 15.01
CA ALA A 279 10.77 -17.55 16.11
C ALA A 279 10.45 -16.10 16.48
N ALA A 280 10.21 -15.85 17.77
CA ALA A 280 9.85 -14.52 18.30
C ALA A 280 10.93 -13.44 18.04
N HIS A 281 12.16 -13.87 17.78
CA HIS A 281 13.28 -13.02 17.39
C HIS A 281 13.90 -13.62 16.13
N ALA A 282 13.44 -13.16 14.97
CA ALA A 282 14.00 -13.63 13.72
C ALA A 282 15.31 -12.89 13.41
N VAL A 283 16.37 -13.66 13.16
CA VAL A 283 17.65 -13.16 12.70
C VAL A 283 18.02 -13.89 11.42
N LEU A 284 18.30 -13.12 10.37
CA LEU A 284 18.80 -13.64 9.10
C LEU A 284 20.33 -13.60 9.11
N ASN A 285 20.96 -14.76 9.07
CA ASN A 285 22.40 -14.86 8.91
C ASN A 285 22.76 -14.95 7.42
N GLN A 286 23.54 -13.99 6.93
CA GLN A 286 23.95 -13.89 5.53
C GLN A 286 25.48 -13.97 5.46
N PHE A 287 25.99 -14.65 4.42
CA PHE A 287 27.42 -14.71 4.16
C PHE A 287 27.83 -13.57 3.23
N ASP A 288 28.76 -12.73 3.72
CA ASP A 288 29.33 -11.62 2.96
C ASP A 288 30.87 -11.68 3.03
N ARG A 289 31.51 -11.88 1.88
CA ARG A 289 32.98 -12.00 1.80
C ARG A 289 33.72 -10.72 2.18
N ALA A 290 33.04 -9.57 2.14
CA ALA A 290 33.65 -8.28 2.49
C ALA A 290 33.75 -8.06 4.01
N VAL A 291 33.12 -8.93 4.82
CA VAL A 291 33.09 -8.83 6.28
C VAL A 291 34.07 -9.86 6.88
N GLU A 292 34.84 -9.44 7.88
CA GLU A 292 35.69 -10.35 8.65
C GLU A 292 34.84 -11.46 9.31
N GLY A 293 35.26 -12.71 9.14
CA GLY A 293 34.48 -13.88 9.56
C GLY A 293 33.35 -14.27 8.60
N GLY A 294 33.03 -13.47 7.60
CA GLY A 294 32.13 -13.81 6.51
C GLY A 294 30.63 -13.85 6.83
N TRP A 295 30.23 -13.81 8.10
CA TRP A 295 28.81 -13.88 8.49
C TRP A 295 28.32 -12.58 9.10
N VAL A 296 27.15 -12.11 8.59
CA VAL A 296 26.44 -10.93 9.07
C VAL A 296 25.07 -11.36 9.59
N ALA A 297 24.80 -11.07 10.86
CA ALA A 297 23.48 -11.26 11.45
C ALA A 297 22.64 -10.00 11.27
N ARG A 298 21.50 -10.13 10.58
CA ARG A 298 20.56 -9.02 10.37
C ARG A 298 19.24 -9.29 11.09
N PRO A 299 18.80 -8.37 11.97
CA PRO A 299 17.51 -8.52 12.62
C PRO A 299 16.39 -8.45 11.56
N VAL A 300 15.39 -9.30 11.72
CA VAL A 300 14.17 -9.28 10.89
C VAL A 300 13.07 -8.64 11.74
N PRO A 301 12.51 -7.49 11.35
CA PRO A 301 11.37 -6.89 12.04
C PRO A 301 10.16 -7.83 12.03
N VAL A 302 9.67 -8.19 13.20
CA VAL A 302 8.56 -9.15 13.36
C VAL A 302 7.37 -8.55 14.10
N GLN A 303 7.46 -7.28 14.49
CA GLN A 303 6.41 -6.60 15.23
C GLN A 303 5.22 -6.30 14.34
N GLU A 304 4.03 -6.44 14.90
CA GLU A 304 2.79 -5.95 14.31
C GLU A 304 2.13 -4.91 15.21
N ARG A 305 1.59 -3.87 14.60
CA ARG A 305 0.69 -2.94 15.27
C ARG A 305 -0.69 -3.57 15.41
N PRO A 306 -1.34 -3.43 16.56
CA PRO A 306 -2.70 -3.93 16.72
C PRO A 306 -3.68 -3.17 15.83
N PRO A 307 -4.86 -3.74 15.57
CA PRO A 307 -5.94 -3.02 14.88
C PRO A 307 -6.21 -1.67 15.52
N VAL A 308 -6.36 -0.60 14.71
CA VAL A 308 -6.66 0.75 15.22
C VAL A 308 -7.98 0.76 15.99
N THR A 309 -8.93 -0.08 15.59
CA THR A 309 -10.19 -0.28 16.30
C THR A 309 -10.02 -0.73 17.76
N SER A 310 -8.93 -1.43 18.07
CA SER A 310 -8.66 -1.94 19.42
C SER A 310 -7.95 -0.95 20.34
N VAL A 311 -7.31 0.10 19.79
CA VAL A 311 -6.47 1.02 20.56
C VAL A 311 -7.01 2.46 20.64
N SER A 312 -8.14 2.75 19.98
CA SER A 312 -8.60 4.13 19.81
C SER A 312 -9.94 4.40 20.47
N GLU A 313 -9.94 5.14 21.59
CA GLU A 313 -11.15 5.82 22.08
C GLU A 313 -11.73 6.81 21.04
N ARG A 314 -10.85 7.37 20.17
CA ARG A 314 -11.27 8.21 19.03
C ARG A 314 -12.02 7.45 17.94
N TYR A 315 -11.90 6.13 17.86
CA TYR A 315 -12.71 5.36 16.91
C TYR A 315 -14.19 5.51 17.25
N ALA A 316 -14.54 5.41 18.51
CA ALA A 316 -15.91 5.63 18.99
C ALA A 316 -16.38 7.07 18.71
N GLU A 317 -15.49 8.05 18.83
CA GLU A 317 -15.81 9.47 18.57
C GLU A 317 -15.92 9.77 17.08
N ARG A 318 -15.04 9.22 16.22
CA ARG A 318 -15.16 9.35 14.75
C ARG A 318 -16.39 8.64 14.20
N ALA A 319 -16.70 7.44 14.68
CA ALA A 319 -17.93 6.74 14.33
C ALA A 319 -19.17 7.57 14.73
N ARG A 320 -19.09 8.28 15.86
CA ARG A 320 -20.15 9.20 16.31
C ARG A 320 -20.26 10.44 15.43
N ILE A 321 -19.12 11.03 15.02
CA ILE A 321 -19.08 12.20 14.12
C ILE A 321 -19.52 11.83 12.71
N ALA A 322 -19.10 10.68 12.18
CA ALA A 322 -19.52 10.17 10.88
C ALA A 322 -21.03 9.89 10.85
N ARG A 323 -21.57 9.26 11.89
CA ARG A 323 -23.02 9.05 12.06
C ARG A 323 -23.79 10.37 12.19
N ALA A 324 -23.23 11.40 12.82
CA ALA A 324 -23.85 12.70 12.94
C ALA A 324 -23.84 13.52 11.62
N ARG A 325 -22.91 13.22 10.70
CA ARG A 325 -22.81 13.85 9.37
C ARG A 325 -23.56 13.10 8.28
N ALA A 326 -24.01 11.87 8.52
CA ALA A 326 -24.87 11.15 7.59
C ALA A 326 -26.16 11.95 7.40
N PRO A 327 -26.58 12.26 6.15
CA PRO A 327 -27.83 12.96 5.91
C PRO A 327 -28.97 12.15 6.50
N ARG A 328 -29.76 12.75 7.39
CA ARG A 328 -31.01 12.15 7.88
C ARG A 328 -31.89 11.91 6.66
N ILE A 329 -32.05 10.66 6.26
CA ILE A 329 -33.09 10.25 5.30
C ILE A 329 -34.40 10.69 5.94
N ARG A 330 -34.99 11.81 5.46
CA ARG A 330 -36.34 12.15 5.80
C ARG A 330 -37.22 11.06 5.18
N THR A 331 -37.68 10.13 5.97
CA THR A 331 -38.84 9.33 5.64
C THR A 331 -40.00 10.30 5.50
N SER A 332 -40.31 10.75 4.29
CA SER A 332 -41.58 11.36 3.99
C SER A 332 -42.63 10.27 4.09
N GLY A 333 -43.29 10.25 5.23
CA GLY A 333 -44.54 9.53 5.36
C GLY A 333 -45.59 10.19 4.46
N ARG A 334 -46.09 9.42 3.53
CA ARG A 334 -47.52 9.30 3.13
C ARG A 334 -47.61 8.22 2.06
#